data_58462776b6709d523e22066a3c872b58
#
_entry.id   58462776b6709d523e22066a3c872b58
#
_cell.length_a   1.000
_cell.length_b   1.000
_cell.length_c   1.000
_cell.angle_alpha   90.00
_cell.angle_beta   90.00
_cell.angle_gamma   90.00
#
_symmetry.space_group_name_H-M   'P 1'
#
loop_
_entity.id
_entity.type
_entity.pdbx_description
1 polymer ?
#
loop_
_entity_poly.entity_id
_entity_poly.type
_entity_poly.pdbx_seq_one_letter_code
_entity_poly.pdbx_strand_id
1 'polypeptide(L)'
;LYTVDGVKDIVEYFPQNPAFVIVDTEVIVNASERYLVAGIGDAMATWYEARVCEDNPVGSNLVGCRPTLAASAISEKCAQTLFEFGVSAAENVRNNQNSDSVERVVEANTLLSGIGFESGGLALAHPLANSYTEITRLNKKYLHGEMVAMGTLAQLAMENSEDLEKVTKFFIDIGLPVNLEQLSMHPLEQFEIDK
;
A
#
# COMPACT_ATOMS: atom_id res chain seq x y z
N LEU A 1 -5.80 11.97 7.60
CA LEU A 1 -5.37 12.74 8.78
C LEU A 1 -4.86 11.80 9.87
N TYR A 2 -3.96 12.31 10.68
CA TYR A 2 -3.41 11.61 11.85
C TYR A 2 -3.59 12.50 13.08
N THR A 3 -3.80 11.87 14.23
CA THR A 3 -3.77 12.56 15.53
C THR A 3 -2.36 13.09 15.83
N VAL A 4 -2.22 13.93 16.87
CA VAL A 4 -0.92 14.43 17.34
C VAL A 4 0.04 13.27 17.73
N ASP A 5 -0.51 12.16 18.21
CA ASP A 5 0.25 10.96 18.57
C ASP A 5 0.54 10.05 17.37
N GLY A 6 0.12 10.44 16.17
CA GLY A 6 0.37 9.72 14.93
C GLY A 6 -0.57 8.55 14.65
N VAL A 7 -1.64 8.40 15.40
CA VAL A 7 -2.68 7.40 15.14
C VAL A 7 -3.51 7.85 13.94
N LYS A 8 -3.85 6.92 13.05
CA LYS A 8 -4.72 7.19 11.91
C LYS A 8 -6.12 7.57 12.42
N ASP A 9 -6.60 8.74 12.01
CA ASP A 9 -7.90 9.27 12.41
C ASP A 9 -8.92 9.10 11.28
N ILE A 10 -8.90 10.01 10.32
CA ILE A 10 -9.86 10.01 9.20
C ILE A 10 -9.19 10.20 7.85
N VAL A 11 -9.89 9.82 6.79
CA VAL A 11 -9.63 10.26 5.43
C VAL A 11 -10.52 11.47 5.14
N GLU A 12 -9.93 12.59 4.75
CA GLU A 12 -10.66 13.81 4.39
C GLU A 12 -10.70 13.96 2.87
N TYR A 13 -11.90 14.15 2.34
CA TYR A 13 -12.11 14.32 0.91
C TYR A 13 -12.31 15.79 0.57
N PHE A 14 -11.57 16.23 -0.44
CA PHE A 14 -11.73 17.56 -0.99
C PHE A 14 -12.68 17.54 -2.20
N PRO A 15 -13.48 18.59 -2.42
CA PRO A 15 -14.44 18.63 -3.53
C PRO A 15 -13.79 18.69 -4.90
N GLN A 16 -12.49 18.98 -4.96
CA GLN A 16 -11.72 19.07 -6.20
C GLN A 16 -10.32 18.50 -5.98
N ASN A 17 -9.87 17.70 -6.91
CA ASN A 17 -8.48 17.24 -6.96
C ASN A 17 -7.54 18.40 -7.32
N PRO A 18 -6.23 18.31 -6.97
CA PRO A 18 -5.24 19.26 -7.42
C PRO A 18 -5.24 19.40 -8.95
N ALA A 19 -5.06 20.62 -9.46
CA ALA A 19 -4.96 20.85 -10.89
C ALA A 19 -3.71 20.18 -11.51
N PHE A 20 -2.66 20.03 -10.71
CA PHE A 20 -1.41 19.38 -11.10
C PHE A 20 -0.84 18.60 -9.92
N VAL A 21 -0.27 17.43 -10.22
CA VAL A 21 0.61 16.68 -9.32
C VAL A 21 1.97 16.56 -10.02
N ILE A 22 2.98 17.22 -9.48
CA ILE A 22 4.33 17.24 -10.06
C ILE A 22 5.21 16.38 -9.17
N VAL A 23 5.82 15.34 -9.73
CA VAL A 23 6.72 14.43 -9.04
C VAL A 23 8.09 14.52 -9.67
N ASP A 24 9.09 14.96 -8.91
CA ASP A 24 10.48 14.99 -9.32
C ASP A 24 11.15 13.67 -8.93
N THR A 25 11.37 12.80 -9.91
CA THR A 25 11.94 11.48 -9.70
C THR A 25 13.42 11.53 -9.30
N GLU A 26 14.14 12.61 -9.61
CA GLU A 26 15.51 12.82 -9.11
C GLU A 26 15.54 12.99 -7.58
N VAL A 27 14.52 13.57 -6.99
CA VAL A 27 14.38 13.64 -5.52
C VAL A 27 14.16 12.24 -4.96
N ILE A 28 13.34 11.42 -5.62
CA ILE A 28 13.03 10.05 -5.19
C ILE A 28 14.27 9.17 -5.20
N VAL A 29 15.05 9.19 -6.29
CA VAL A 29 16.25 8.33 -6.40
C VAL A 29 17.37 8.72 -5.44
N ASN A 30 17.36 9.95 -4.94
CA ASN A 30 18.31 10.42 -3.94
C ASN A 30 17.80 10.23 -2.48
N ALA A 31 16.58 9.73 -2.30
CA ALA A 31 16.03 9.37 -1.00
C ALA A 31 16.39 7.91 -0.63
N SER A 32 16.08 7.51 0.60
CA SER A 32 16.23 6.10 0.99
C SER A 32 15.29 5.21 0.18
N GLU A 33 15.82 4.11 -0.38
CA GLU A 33 15.06 3.05 -1.05
C GLU A 33 13.83 2.60 -0.23
N ARG A 34 13.95 2.60 1.09
CA ARG A 34 12.86 2.22 2.00
C ARG A 34 11.57 2.98 1.73
N TYR A 35 11.64 4.26 1.33
CA TYR A 35 10.44 5.05 1.02
C TYR A 35 9.76 4.58 -0.27
N LEU A 36 10.53 4.28 -1.33
CA LEU A 36 9.97 3.74 -2.56
C LEU A 36 9.34 2.37 -2.30
N VAL A 37 10.04 1.50 -1.58
CA VAL A 37 9.58 0.14 -1.25
C VAL A 37 8.34 0.16 -0.38
N ALA A 38 8.26 1.05 0.61
CA ALA A 38 7.04 1.24 1.40
C ALA A 38 5.88 1.71 0.51
N GLY A 39 6.12 2.64 -0.43
CA GLY A 39 5.13 3.04 -1.43
C GLY A 39 4.64 1.87 -2.30
N ILE A 40 5.52 0.96 -2.69
CA ILE A 40 5.15 -0.27 -3.41
C ILE A 40 4.23 -1.15 -2.55
N GLY A 41 4.54 -1.30 -1.26
CA GLY A 41 3.73 -2.08 -0.32
C GLY A 41 2.32 -1.51 -0.15
N ASP A 42 2.20 -0.19 -0.09
CA ASP A 42 0.94 0.54 -0.03
C ASP A 42 0.14 0.39 -1.34
N ALA A 43 0.77 0.70 -2.46
CA ALA A 43 0.16 0.66 -3.78
C ALA A 43 -0.28 -0.75 -4.22
N MET A 44 0.39 -1.80 -3.74
CA MET A 44 -0.01 -3.19 -4.03
C MET A 44 -1.38 -3.52 -3.45
N ALA A 45 -1.73 -3.00 -2.27
CA ALA A 45 -3.04 -3.19 -1.66
C ALA A 45 -4.18 -2.66 -2.53
N THR A 46 -3.94 -1.63 -3.33
CA THR A 46 -4.96 -0.98 -4.17
C THR A 46 -5.74 -1.98 -5.03
N TRP A 47 -5.05 -2.91 -5.70
CA TRP A 47 -5.72 -3.94 -6.51
C TRP A 47 -6.44 -4.97 -5.64
N TYR A 48 -5.77 -5.46 -4.61
CA TYR A 48 -6.32 -6.55 -3.79
C TYR A 48 -7.53 -6.12 -2.97
N GLU A 49 -7.64 -4.85 -2.62
CA GLU A 49 -8.81 -4.31 -1.94
C GLU A 49 -9.92 -3.91 -2.92
N ALA A 50 -9.58 -3.27 -4.06
CA ALA A 50 -10.55 -2.86 -5.07
C ALA A 50 -11.35 -4.05 -5.63
N ARG A 51 -10.70 -5.18 -5.93
CA ARG A 51 -11.38 -6.39 -6.41
C ARG A 51 -12.40 -6.93 -5.40
N VAL A 52 -12.10 -6.88 -4.10
CA VAL A 52 -13.06 -7.30 -3.06
C VAL A 52 -14.27 -6.39 -3.04
N CYS A 53 -14.07 -5.08 -3.21
CA CYS A 53 -15.17 -4.12 -3.28
C CYS A 53 -16.01 -4.31 -4.55
N GLU A 54 -15.38 -4.66 -5.68
CA GLU A 54 -16.08 -4.95 -6.95
C GLU A 54 -16.90 -6.23 -6.85
N ASP A 55 -16.32 -7.32 -6.34
CA ASP A 55 -16.95 -8.63 -6.24
C ASP A 55 -18.09 -8.68 -5.19
N ASN A 56 -18.01 -7.83 -4.16
CA ASN A 56 -19.03 -7.76 -3.12
C ASN A 56 -20.26 -6.99 -3.62
N PRO A 57 -21.48 -7.61 -3.67
CA PRO A 57 -22.70 -6.95 -4.13
C PRO A 57 -23.05 -5.65 -3.40
N VAL A 58 -22.62 -5.51 -2.14
CA VAL A 58 -22.80 -4.30 -1.32
C VAL A 58 -21.51 -3.49 -1.16
N GLY A 59 -20.45 -3.87 -1.86
CA GLY A 59 -19.17 -3.18 -1.83
C GLY A 59 -19.27 -1.76 -2.38
N SER A 60 -18.50 -0.86 -1.80
CA SER A 60 -18.45 0.53 -2.21
C SER A 60 -17.01 1.04 -2.21
N ASN A 61 -16.76 2.05 -3.03
CA ASN A 61 -15.54 2.83 -2.97
C ASN A 61 -15.59 3.84 -1.81
N LEU A 62 -14.55 4.65 -1.69
CA LEU A 62 -14.41 5.58 -0.56
C LEU A 62 -15.43 6.73 -0.54
N VAL A 63 -16.10 6.99 -1.66
CA VAL A 63 -17.16 8.00 -1.74
C VAL A 63 -18.57 7.39 -1.72
N GLY A 64 -18.68 6.11 -1.35
CA GLY A 64 -19.97 5.42 -1.17
C GLY A 64 -20.63 4.96 -2.46
N CYS A 65 -19.90 4.93 -3.58
CA CYS A 65 -20.39 4.46 -4.89
C CYS A 65 -19.83 3.07 -5.22
N ARG A 66 -20.47 2.39 -6.16
CA ARG A 66 -19.91 1.14 -6.72
C ARG A 66 -18.60 1.43 -7.45
N PRO A 67 -17.58 0.55 -7.31
CA PRO A 67 -16.40 0.60 -8.16
C PRO A 67 -16.80 0.54 -9.64
N THR A 68 -16.02 1.22 -10.48
CA THR A 68 -16.25 1.22 -11.94
C THR A 68 -15.23 0.31 -12.63
N LEU A 69 -15.54 -0.15 -13.84
CA LEU A 69 -14.59 -0.91 -14.68
C LEU A 69 -13.26 -0.15 -14.88
N ALA A 70 -13.32 1.19 -14.97
CA ALA A 70 -12.12 2.01 -15.09
C ALA A 70 -11.28 1.96 -13.82
N ALA A 71 -11.91 2.04 -12.63
CA ALA A 71 -11.23 1.95 -11.35
C ALA A 71 -10.55 0.59 -11.20
N SER A 72 -11.24 -0.50 -11.51
CA SER A 72 -10.70 -1.86 -11.47
C SER A 72 -9.51 -2.02 -12.42
N ALA A 73 -9.62 -1.56 -13.66
CA ALA A 73 -8.55 -1.63 -14.65
C ALA A 73 -7.31 -0.81 -14.22
N ILE A 74 -7.50 0.36 -13.59
CA ILE A 74 -6.40 1.17 -13.07
C ILE A 74 -5.73 0.49 -11.88
N SER A 75 -6.52 -0.06 -10.95
CA SER A 75 -6.01 -0.78 -9.78
C SER A 75 -5.23 -2.04 -10.18
N GLU A 76 -5.74 -2.80 -11.14
CA GLU A 76 -5.05 -3.96 -11.69
C GLU A 76 -3.74 -3.56 -12.39
N LYS A 77 -3.77 -2.49 -13.21
CA LYS A 77 -2.57 -1.98 -13.87
C LYS A 77 -1.53 -1.50 -12.87
N CYS A 78 -1.94 -0.95 -11.73
CA CYS A 78 -1.04 -0.60 -10.65
C CYS A 78 -0.26 -1.85 -10.18
N ALA A 79 -0.94 -2.91 -9.75
CA ALA A 79 -0.28 -4.14 -9.29
C ALA A 79 0.60 -4.79 -10.37
N GLN A 80 0.14 -4.85 -11.62
CA GLN A 80 0.92 -5.37 -12.75
C GLN A 80 2.24 -4.60 -12.92
N THR A 81 2.18 -3.26 -12.88
CA THR A 81 3.35 -2.40 -13.00
C THR A 81 4.34 -2.62 -11.86
N LEU A 82 3.84 -2.77 -10.62
CA LEU A 82 4.68 -3.04 -9.46
C LEU A 82 5.37 -4.41 -9.56
N PHE A 83 4.67 -5.45 -9.98
CA PHE A 83 5.28 -6.77 -10.20
C PHE A 83 6.36 -6.75 -11.29
N GLU A 84 6.11 -6.01 -12.38
CA GLU A 84 7.03 -5.95 -13.52
C GLU A 84 8.29 -5.15 -13.22
N PHE A 85 8.16 -4.01 -12.55
CA PHE A 85 9.25 -3.04 -12.39
C PHE A 85 9.76 -2.87 -10.96
N GLY A 86 9.03 -3.33 -9.94
CA GLY A 86 9.30 -3.01 -8.54
C GLY A 86 10.67 -3.43 -8.03
N VAL A 87 11.12 -4.65 -8.36
CA VAL A 87 12.45 -5.15 -7.97
C VAL A 87 13.55 -4.30 -8.60
N SER A 88 13.46 -4.06 -9.92
CA SER A 88 14.43 -3.25 -10.64
C SER A 88 14.45 -1.79 -10.17
N ALA A 89 13.29 -1.21 -9.89
CA ALA A 89 13.19 0.15 -9.37
C ALA A 89 13.82 0.29 -7.97
N ALA A 90 13.57 -0.66 -7.07
CA ALA A 90 14.18 -0.69 -5.74
C ALA A 90 15.72 -0.77 -5.84
N GLU A 91 16.24 -1.63 -6.72
CA GLU A 91 17.67 -1.75 -6.95
C GLU A 91 18.28 -0.46 -7.52
N ASN A 92 17.60 0.19 -8.49
CA ASN A 92 18.06 1.44 -9.07
C ASN A 92 18.11 2.58 -8.04
N VAL A 93 17.05 2.73 -7.20
CA VAL A 93 17.05 3.74 -6.13
C VAL A 93 18.14 3.46 -5.09
N ARG A 94 18.39 2.19 -4.74
CA ARG A 94 19.50 1.82 -3.85
C ARG A 94 20.86 2.31 -4.38
N ASN A 95 21.00 2.37 -5.70
CA ASN A 95 22.20 2.82 -6.39
C ASN A 95 22.16 4.31 -6.80
N ASN A 96 21.14 5.08 -6.38
CA ASN A 96 20.87 6.46 -6.77
C ASN A 96 20.83 6.64 -8.30
N GLN A 97 20.21 5.71 -9.01
CA GLN A 97 20.08 5.71 -10.45
C GLN A 97 18.64 5.92 -10.88
N ASN A 98 18.36 6.96 -11.63
CA ASN A 98 17.08 7.11 -12.30
C ASN A 98 16.99 6.16 -13.50
N SER A 99 15.79 5.62 -13.76
CA SER A 99 15.55 4.65 -14.82
C SER A 99 14.07 4.57 -15.18
N ASP A 100 13.76 3.97 -16.33
CA ASP A 100 12.35 3.74 -16.71
C ASP A 100 11.58 2.92 -15.66
N SER A 101 12.23 1.96 -15.00
CA SER A 101 11.57 1.21 -13.93
C SER A 101 11.21 2.08 -12.71
N VAL A 102 12.05 3.05 -12.35
CA VAL A 102 11.73 4.01 -11.28
C VAL A 102 10.56 4.89 -11.69
N GLU A 103 10.58 5.45 -12.91
CA GLU A 103 9.48 6.26 -13.42
C GLU A 103 8.16 5.50 -13.42
N ARG A 104 8.13 4.24 -13.87
CA ARG A 104 6.93 3.38 -13.86
C ARG A 104 6.40 3.11 -12.46
N VAL A 105 7.29 2.81 -11.51
CA VAL A 105 6.89 2.55 -10.12
C VAL A 105 6.41 3.83 -9.45
N VAL A 106 7.03 4.97 -9.72
CA VAL A 106 6.56 6.27 -9.21
C VAL A 106 5.17 6.60 -9.75
N GLU A 107 4.92 6.39 -11.05
CA GLU A 107 3.58 6.55 -11.63
C GLU A 107 2.56 5.61 -10.96
N ALA A 108 2.94 4.34 -10.74
CA ALA A 108 2.07 3.38 -10.05
C ALA A 108 1.76 3.81 -8.61
N ASN A 109 2.77 4.21 -7.84
CA ASN A 109 2.62 4.61 -6.45
C ASN A 109 1.82 5.91 -6.26
N THR A 110 1.89 6.84 -7.21
CA THR A 110 1.28 8.18 -7.06
C THR A 110 -0.02 8.34 -7.82
N LEU A 111 -0.06 7.93 -9.09
CA LEU A 111 -1.23 8.13 -9.95
C LEU A 111 -2.18 6.92 -9.92
N LEU A 112 -1.66 5.72 -10.26
CA LEU A 112 -2.52 4.56 -10.40
C LEU A 112 -3.07 4.12 -9.04
N SER A 113 -2.24 4.10 -8.00
CA SER A 113 -2.69 3.80 -6.64
C SER A 113 -3.66 4.87 -6.13
N GLY A 114 -3.37 6.17 -6.33
CA GLY A 114 -4.25 7.24 -5.88
C GLY A 114 -5.66 7.15 -6.46
N ILE A 115 -5.78 6.98 -7.78
CA ILE A 115 -7.09 6.83 -8.45
C ILE A 115 -7.74 5.50 -8.08
N GLY A 116 -6.96 4.42 -8.06
CA GLY A 116 -7.44 3.09 -7.73
C GLY A 116 -7.96 3.01 -6.29
N PHE A 117 -7.26 3.60 -5.34
CA PHE A 117 -7.66 3.70 -3.94
C PHE A 117 -9.00 4.44 -3.77
N GLU A 118 -9.12 5.66 -4.32
CA GLU A 118 -10.32 6.47 -4.16
C GLU A 118 -11.53 5.82 -4.83
N SER A 119 -11.34 5.32 -6.05
CA SER A 119 -12.43 4.88 -6.92
C SER A 119 -12.71 3.37 -6.85
N GLY A 120 -11.73 2.57 -6.41
CA GLY A 120 -11.85 1.13 -6.25
C GLY A 120 -12.35 0.71 -4.87
N GLY A 121 -11.97 1.41 -3.82
CA GLY A 121 -12.37 1.13 -2.44
C GLY A 121 -11.33 0.38 -1.62
N LEU A 122 -11.65 0.17 -0.35
CA LEU A 122 -10.82 -0.51 0.64
C LEU A 122 -11.51 -1.76 1.18
N ALA A 123 -10.73 -2.76 1.59
CA ALA A 123 -11.22 -3.99 2.21
C ALA A 123 -10.57 -4.22 3.57
N LEU A 124 -9.56 -5.09 3.71
CA LEU A 124 -8.96 -5.44 5.00
C LEU A 124 -7.55 -4.86 5.18
N ALA A 125 -6.77 -4.72 4.11
CA ALA A 125 -5.36 -4.36 4.22
C ALA A 125 -5.14 -3.02 4.92
N HIS A 126 -5.80 -1.97 4.48
CA HIS A 126 -5.70 -0.64 5.09
C HIS A 126 -6.35 -0.54 6.49
N PRO A 127 -7.56 -1.06 6.76
CA PRO A 127 -8.10 -1.12 8.12
C PRO A 127 -7.16 -1.81 9.11
N LEU A 128 -6.54 -2.92 8.73
CA LEU A 128 -5.57 -3.61 9.58
C LEU A 128 -4.30 -2.76 9.80
N ALA A 129 -3.76 -2.17 8.74
CA ALA A 129 -2.61 -1.27 8.86
C ALA A 129 -2.91 -0.05 9.75
N ASN A 130 -4.12 0.49 9.68
CA ASN A 130 -4.55 1.59 10.56
C ASN A 130 -4.56 1.16 12.02
N SER A 131 -5.04 -0.06 12.34
CA SER A 131 -5.00 -0.61 13.71
C SER A 131 -3.57 -0.72 14.25
N TYR A 132 -2.58 -1.02 13.41
CA TYR A 132 -1.18 -1.04 13.82
C TYR A 132 -0.68 0.34 14.28
N THR A 133 -1.27 1.44 13.81
CA THR A 133 -0.87 2.80 14.26
C THR A 133 -1.23 3.07 15.73
N GLU A 134 -2.15 2.33 16.32
CA GLU A 134 -2.48 2.40 17.74
C GLU A 134 -1.39 1.83 18.63
N ILE A 135 -0.54 0.96 18.08
CA ILE A 135 0.62 0.39 18.76
C ILE A 135 1.79 1.36 18.59
N THR A 136 2.03 2.22 19.57
CA THR A 136 2.99 3.33 19.51
C THR A 136 4.39 2.92 19.01
N ARG A 137 4.88 1.73 19.41
CA ARG A 137 6.19 1.23 18.99
C ARG A 137 6.24 0.91 17.50
N LEU A 138 5.14 0.45 16.91
CA LEU A 138 5.05 0.16 15.48
C LEU A 138 4.96 1.46 14.68
N ASN A 139 4.06 2.34 15.07
CA ASN A 139 3.82 3.62 14.43
C ASN A 139 5.10 4.50 14.33
N LYS A 140 5.97 4.45 15.35
CA LYS A 140 7.24 5.19 15.35
C LYS A 140 8.35 4.53 14.53
N LYS A 141 8.27 3.21 14.31
CA LYS A 141 9.36 2.44 13.70
C LYS A 141 9.13 2.12 12.23
N TYR A 142 7.87 1.84 11.87
CA TYR A 142 7.50 1.37 10.55
C TYR A 142 6.76 2.43 9.75
N LEU A 143 7.00 2.43 8.44
CA LEU A 143 6.27 3.27 7.50
C LEU A 143 4.87 2.69 7.24
N HIS A 144 3.91 3.55 6.88
CA HIS A 144 2.54 3.13 6.59
C HIS A 144 2.48 1.97 5.59
N GLY A 145 3.17 2.09 4.47
CA GLY A 145 3.18 1.05 3.43
C GLY A 145 3.82 -0.28 3.86
N GLU A 146 4.73 -0.29 4.84
CA GLU A 146 5.25 -1.53 5.44
C GLU A 146 4.14 -2.23 6.25
N MET A 147 3.30 -1.48 6.93
CA MET A 147 2.14 -1.99 7.67
C MET A 147 1.03 -2.44 6.72
N VAL A 148 0.77 -1.69 5.63
CA VAL A 148 -0.20 -2.06 4.59
C VAL A 148 0.23 -3.33 3.86
N ALA A 149 1.52 -3.52 3.58
CA ALA A 149 2.02 -4.76 3.00
C ALA A 149 1.66 -6.00 3.84
N MET A 150 1.83 -5.90 5.16
CA MET A 150 1.38 -6.97 6.09
C MET A 150 -0.14 -7.14 6.09
N GLY A 151 -0.89 -6.04 6.03
CA GLY A 151 -2.35 -6.08 5.90
C GLY A 151 -2.79 -6.79 4.61
N THR A 152 -2.10 -6.53 3.49
CA THR A 152 -2.34 -7.20 2.21
C THR A 152 -2.13 -8.72 2.31
N LEU A 153 -1.02 -9.15 2.92
CA LEU A 153 -0.76 -10.59 3.11
C LEU A 153 -1.81 -11.23 4.03
N ALA A 154 -2.22 -10.54 5.10
CA ALA A 154 -3.27 -11.02 5.99
C ALA A 154 -4.61 -11.15 5.26
N GLN A 155 -4.99 -10.17 4.44
CA GLN A 155 -6.19 -10.23 3.61
C GLN A 155 -6.14 -11.43 2.66
N LEU A 156 -5.05 -11.59 1.89
CA LEU A 156 -4.89 -12.69 0.95
C LEU A 156 -4.92 -14.07 1.64
N ALA A 157 -4.36 -14.17 2.84
CA ALA A 157 -4.43 -15.39 3.63
C ALA A 157 -5.86 -15.71 4.09
N MET A 158 -6.63 -14.71 4.53
CA MET A 158 -8.04 -14.90 4.92
C MET A 158 -8.92 -15.27 3.74
N GLU A 159 -8.64 -14.76 2.55
CA GLU A 159 -9.33 -15.09 1.30
C GLU A 159 -8.94 -16.48 0.76
N ASN A 160 -7.91 -17.13 1.31
CA ASN A 160 -7.25 -18.31 0.70
C ASN A 160 -6.85 -18.06 -0.76
N SER A 161 -6.34 -16.86 -1.03
CA SER A 161 -6.00 -16.40 -2.38
C SER A 161 -4.82 -17.16 -2.96
N GLU A 162 -4.91 -17.55 -4.23
CA GLU A 162 -3.82 -18.14 -5.00
C GLU A 162 -2.63 -17.16 -5.18
N ASP A 163 -2.87 -15.86 -5.05
CA ASP A 163 -1.84 -14.82 -5.16
C ASP A 163 -0.97 -14.67 -3.90
N LEU A 164 -1.34 -15.29 -2.76
CA LEU A 164 -0.61 -15.12 -1.50
C LEU A 164 0.88 -15.45 -1.63
N GLU A 165 1.21 -16.56 -2.24
CA GLU A 165 2.60 -16.99 -2.41
C GLU A 165 3.37 -16.02 -3.33
N LYS A 166 2.76 -15.61 -4.43
CA LYS A 166 3.33 -14.66 -5.40
C LYS A 166 3.64 -13.30 -4.76
N VAL A 167 2.67 -12.76 -4.01
CA VAL A 167 2.83 -11.46 -3.33
C VAL A 167 3.86 -11.55 -2.21
N THR A 168 3.83 -12.64 -1.42
CA THR A 168 4.81 -12.88 -0.36
C THR A 168 6.23 -12.92 -0.93
N LYS A 169 6.43 -13.66 -2.02
CA LYS A 169 7.74 -13.73 -2.68
C LYS A 169 8.19 -12.35 -3.17
N PHE A 170 7.31 -11.61 -3.84
CA PHE A 170 7.62 -10.26 -4.32
C PHE A 170 8.01 -9.32 -3.18
N PHE A 171 7.29 -9.35 -2.05
CA PHE A 171 7.62 -8.54 -0.89
C PHE A 171 8.97 -8.91 -0.27
N ILE A 172 9.32 -10.19 -0.24
CA ILE A 172 10.66 -10.63 0.19
C ILE A 172 11.73 -10.06 -0.76
N ASP A 173 11.52 -10.16 -2.07
CA ASP A 173 12.48 -9.74 -3.09
C ASP A 173 12.81 -8.24 -3.01
N ILE A 174 11.88 -7.40 -2.55
CA ILE A 174 12.06 -5.94 -2.37
C ILE A 174 12.32 -5.52 -0.90
N GLY A 175 12.33 -6.46 0.05
CA GLY A 175 12.67 -6.20 1.45
C GLY A 175 11.52 -5.68 2.32
N LEU A 176 10.26 -5.88 1.93
CA LEU A 176 9.09 -5.61 2.78
C LEU A 176 8.91 -6.72 3.85
N PRO A 177 8.32 -6.39 5.00
CA PRO A 177 8.01 -7.38 6.01
C PRO A 177 6.94 -8.37 5.50
N VAL A 178 7.12 -9.65 5.80
CA VAL A 178 6.21 -10.74 5.41
C VAL A 178 5.72 -11.58 6.58
N ASN A 179 6.09 -11.21 7.80
CA ASN A 179 5.60 -11.84 9.02
C ASN A 179 5.60 -10.84 10.20
N LEU A 180 4.85 -11.18 11.25
CA LEU A 180 4.68 -10.32 12.41
C LEU A 180 5.98 -10.08 13.21
N GLU A 181 6.90 -11.03 13.17
CA GLU A 181 8.21 -10.88 13.84
C GLU A 181 9.03 -9.75 13.21
N GLN A 182 9.02 -9.64 11.87
CA GLN A 182 9.68 -8.56 11.14
C GLN A 182 9.05 -7.18 11.44
N LEU A 183 7.76 -7.14 11.78
CA LEU A 183 7.11 -5.94 12.33
C LEU A 183 7.34 -5.77 13.84
N SER A 184 8.23 -6.55 14.46
CA SER A 184 8.44 -6.50 15.90
C SER A 184 7.16 -6.71 16.73
N MET A 185 6.22 -7.50 16.23
CA MET A 185 4.94 -7.79 16.86
C MET A 185 4.96 -9.08 17.71
N HIS A 186 6.12 -9.67 17.93
CA HIS A 186 6.26 -10.86 18.74
C HIS A 186 7.34 -10.66 19.80
N PRO A 187 7.06 -10.95 21.08
CA PRO A 187 5.73 -11.23 21.65
C PRO A 187 4.86 -9.95 21.73
N LEU A 188 3.57 -10.10 21.48
CA LEU A 188 2.59 -9.04 21.77
C LEU A 188 2.32 -9.01 23.28
N GLU A 189 2.21 -7.82 23.86
CA GLU A 189 1.72 -7.68 25.22
C GLU A 189 0.19 -7.73 25.25
N GLN A 190 -0.41 -8.15 26.38
CA GLN A 190 -1.84 -8.37 26.46
C GLN A 190 -2.65 -7.10 26.07
N PHE A 191 -2.20 -5.93 26.48
CA PHE A 191 -2.89 -4.67 26.15
C PHE A 191 -2.82 -4.32 24.64
N GLU A 192 -1.88 -4.91 23.88
CA GLU A 192 -1.76 -4.75 22.43
C GLU A 192 -2.70 -5.70 21.69
N ILE A 193 -3.09 -6.81 22.33
CA ILE A 193 -4.02 -7.79 21.76
C ILE A 193 -5.47 -7.31 21.93
N ASP A 194 -5.75 -6.56 22.99
CA ASP A 194 -7.09 -6.10 23.34
C ASP A 194 -7.53 -4.84 22.57
N LYS A 195 -6.70 -4.32 21.68
CA LYS A 195 -6.99 -3.19 20.78
C LYS A 195 -7.39 -3.64 19.39
#